data_ec6190dcc123c020c190e744d06fded7
#
_entry.id   ec6190dcc123c020c190e744d06fded7
#
_cell.length_a   1.000
_cell.length_b   1.000
_cell.length_c   1.000
_cell.angle_alpha   90.00
_cell.angle_beta   90.00
_cell.angle_gamma   90.00
#
_symmetry.space_group_name_H-M   'P 1'
#
loop_
_entity.id
_entity.type
_entity.pdbx_description
1 polymer ?
#
loop_
_entity_poly.entity_id
_entity_poly.type
_entity_poly.pdbx_seq_one_letter_code
_entity_poly.pdbx_strand_id
1 'polypeptide(L)'
;YTIPAIKIASSILAILMGLAFATYEGFHWFTHVYEFDARIRSDMTKVSSRVNGTIENIHVKEGISIKKGDLLVTMKVEQIQERIRATEAELKEASAQKDKLIAEKFSLETSLSSRTATKIEQIQALKLDLTTLKDRLRLADKKLERSRYLFSKNLASRKNMENEQDNVLNLKGQIKAAEARIRVAELESKEILSRQAELAVFDQDIKIASITLER
;
A
#
# COMPACT_ATOMS: atom_id res chain seq x y z
N TYR A 1 -92.19 40.72 74.05
CA TYR A 1 -90.89 40.07 74.26
C TYR A 1 -90.53 38.98 73.21
N THR A 2 -90.56 39.33 71.90
CA THR A 2 -90.22 38.37 70.84
C THR A 2 -88.98 38.75 70.03
N ILE A 3 -88.30 39.80 70.49
CA ILE A 3 -87.12 40.37 69.76
C ILE A 3 -85.81 39.56 69.86
N PRO A 4 -85.45 38.87 70.98
CA PRO A 4 -84.16 38.17 71.06
C PRO A 4 -84.13 36.89 70.15
N ALA A 5 -85.21 36.19 69.95
CA ALA A 5 -85.24 34.96 69.14
C ALA A 5 -84.96 35.21 67.64
N ILE A 6 -85.44 36.35 67.09
CA ILE A 6 -85.20 36.71 65.68
C ILE A 6 -83.69 37.07 65.45
N LYS A 7 -83.07 37.77 66.45
CA LYS A 7 -81.70 38.12 66.33
C LYS A 7 -80.79 36.88 66.41
N ILE A 8 -81.11 35.90 67.24
CA ILE A 8 -80.41 34.65 67.34
C ILE A 8 -80.55 33.82 66.09
N ALA A 9 -81.83 33.76 65.54
CA ALA A 9 -82.08 33.04 64.28
C ALA A 9 -81.35 33.67 63.09
N SER A 10 -81.31 35.00 62.98
CA SER A 10 -80.56 35.69 61.89
C SER A 10 -79.04 35.51 62.02
N SER A 11 -78.51 35.48 63.27
CA SER A 11 -77.09 35.21 63.47
C SER A 11 -76.71 33.78 63.10
N ILE A 12 -77.56 32.81 63.46
CA ILE A 12 -77.30 31.39 63.10
C ILE A 12 -77.37 31.22 61.55
N LEU A 13 -78.34 31.87 60.89
CA LEU A 13 -78.49 31.86 59.44
C LEU A 13 -77.24 32.46 58.74
N ALA A 14 -76.73 33.58 59.27
CA ALA A 14 -75.54 34.22 58.72
C ALA A 14 -74.25 33.32 58.88
N ILE A 15 -74.14 32.64 60.04
CA ILE A 15 -73.06 31.71 60.27
C ILE A 15 -73.08 30.48 59.31
N LEU A 16 -74.32 29.93 59.16
CA LEU A 16 -74.50 28.79 58.20
C LEU A 16 -74.24 29.20 56.76
N MET A 17 -74.64 30.42 56.37
CA MET A 17 -74.34 30.93 55.04
C MET A 17 -72.87 31.21 54.80
N GLY A 18 -72.17 31.71 55.82
CA GLY A 18 -70.72 31.90 55.79
C GLY A 18 -69.92 30.56 55.69
N LEU A 19 -70.44 29.56 56.43
CA LEU A 19 -69.83 28.22 56.41
C LEU A 19 -70.06 27.53 55.06
N ALA A 20 -71.28 27.67 54.48
CA ALA A 20 -71.59 27.17 53.15
C ALA A 20 -70.71 27.84 52.04
N PHE A 21 -70.53 29.17 52.17
CA PHE A 21 -69.69 29.92 51.25
C PHE A 21 -68.19 29.51 51.38
N ALA A 22 -67.70 29.36 52.59
CA ALA A 22 -66.33 28.93 52.86
C ALA A 22 -66.07 27.51 52.32
N THR A 23 -66.99 26.57 52.52
CA THR A 23 -66.90 25.24 51.97
C THR A 23 -66.93 25.18 50.43
N TYR A 24 -67.82 26.06 49.82
CA TYR A 24 -67.85 26.19 48.38
C TYR A 24 -66.56 26.74 47.78
N GLU A 25 -66.00 27.82 48.36
CA GLU A 25 -64.76 28.39 47.90
C GLU A 25 -63.57 27.42 48.14
N GLY A 26 -63.51 26.76 49.29
CA GLY A 26 -62.53 25.77 49.57
C GLY A 26 -62.53 24.58 48.58
N PHE A 27 -63.75 24.09 48.28
CA PHE A 27 -63.97 23.04 47.30
C PHE A 27 -63.55 23.50 45.89
N HIS A 28 -63.95 24.72 45.50
CA HIS A 28 -63.62 25.33 44.22
C HIS A 28 -62.11 25.53 44.08
N TRP A 29 -61.43 25.98 45.15
CA TRP A 29 -59.93 26.12 45.14
C TRP A 29 -59.24 24.82 45.10
N PHE A 30 -59.72 23.76 45.73
CA PHE A 30 -59.13 22.44 45.74
C PHE A 30 -59.35 21.64 44.41
N THR A 31 -60.42 21.88 43.71
CA THR A 31 -60.74 21.16 42.47
C THR A 31 -60.25 21.86 41.20
N HIS A 32 -59.89 23.14 41.28
CA HIS A 32 -59.33 23.85 40.11
C HIS A 32 -57.82 23.93 40.21
N VAL A 33 -57.16 23.16 39.32
CA VAL A 33 -55.69 23.24 39.11
C VAL A 33 -55.44 24.40 38.15
N TYR A 34 -54.85 25.48 38.64
CA TYR A 34 -54.38 26.59 37.81
C TYR A 34 -53.00 26.32 37.30
N GLU A 35 -52.83 25.85 36.08
CA GLU A 35 -51.55 25.77 35.42
C GLU A 35 -51.25 27.07 34.65
N PHE A 36 -50.35 27.89 35.16
CA PHE A 36 -49.96 29.18 34.57
C PHE A 36 -48.93 29.05 33.47
N ASP A 37 -48.31 27.84 33.26
CA ASP A 37 -47.19 27.64 32.33
C ASP A 37 -47.36 26.35 31.52
N ALA A 38 -48.54 26.17 30.89
CA ALA A 38 -48.78 25.08 29.95
C ALA A 38 -48.00 25.36 28.64
N ARG A 39 -46.80 24.82 28.51
CA ARG A 39 -46.01 24.92 27.27
C ARG A 39 -46.12 23.63 26.47
N ILE A 40 -46.56 23.73 25.24
CA ILE A 40 -46.49 22.64 24.27
C ILE A 40 -45.02 22.52 23.86
N ARG A 41 -44.35 21.45 24.28
CA ARG A 41 -43.03 21.07 23.78
C ARG A 41 -43.20 20.07 22.66
N SER A 42 -42.65 20.40 21.53
CA SER A 42 -42.50 19.47 20.42
C SER A 42 -41.06 19.05 20.31
N ASP A 43 -40.76 17.76 20.22
CA ASP A 43 -39.41 17.25 19.93
C ASP A 43 -39.10 17.57 18.47
N MET A 44 -38.13 18.48 18.27
CA MET A 44 -37.65 18.79 16.93
C MET A 44 -36.51 17.86 16.57
N THR A 45 -36.72 17.05 15.55
CA THR A 45 -35.65 16.22 14.96
C THR A 45 -35.04 16.95 13.77
N LYS A 46 -33.78 17.31 13.89
CA LYS A 46 -33.02 17.91 12.79
C LYS A 46 -32.54 16.82 11.84
N VAL A 47 -33.03 16.82 10.61
CA VAL A 47 -32.57 15.94 9.54
C VAL A 47 -31.51 16.67 8.71
N SER A 48 -30.31 16.12 8.61
CA SER A 48 -29.21 16.69 7.81
C SER A 48 -28.65 15.62 6.89
N SER A 49 -28.18 16.05 5.72
CA SER A 49 -27.44 15.17 4.81
C SER A 49 -26.09 14.77 5.40
N ARG A 50 -25.66 13.53 5.17
CA ARG A 50 -24.31 13.01 5.50
C ARG A 50 -23.28 13.37 4.43
N VAL A 51 -23.73 13.81 3.26
CA VAL A 51 -22.87 14.16 2.12
C VAL A 51 -23.08 15.62 1.74
N ASN A 52 -22.00 16.26 1.34
CA ASN A 52 -22.05 17.62 0.82
C ASN A 52 -22.52 17.57 -0.64
N GLY A 53 -23.44 18.46 -1.01
CA GLY A 53 -23.94 18.52 -2.38
C GLY A 53 -24.98 19.60 -2.56
N THR A 54 -25.42 19.81 -3.79
CA THR A 54 -26.47 20.76 -4.16
C THR A 54 -27.83 20.06 -4.16
N ILE A 55 -28.84 20.70 -3.57
CA ILE A 55 -30.18 20.21 -3.59
C ILE A 55 -30.77 20.38 -5.02
N GLU A 56 -31.32 19.33 -5.55
CA GLU A 56 -32.01 19.34 -6.84
C GLU A 56 -33.49 19.63 -6.65
N ASN A 57 -34.16 18.88 -5.80
CA ASN A 57 -35.59 19.04 -5.51
C ASN A 57 -35.88 18.82 -4.03
N ILE A 58 -36.83 19.62 -3.51
CA ILE A 58 -37.43 19.48 -2.19
C ILE A 58 -38.86 18.96 -2.38
N HIS A 59 -39.12 17.74 -1.88
CA HIS A 59 -40.41 17.05 -2.08
C HIS A 59 -41.44 17.33 -0.99
N VAL A 60 -41.06 18.03 0.07
CA VAL A 60 -41.92 18.31 1.23
C VAL A 60 -42.15 19.81 1.40
N LYS A 61 -43.27 20.17 1.95
CA LYS A 61 -43.63 21.56 2.30
C LYS A 61 -43.96 21.65 3.79
N GLU A 62 -43.88 22.85 4.33
CA GLU A 62 -44.29 23.09 5.72
C GLU A 62 -45.72 22.64 6.00
N GLY A 63 -45.95 22.01 7.14
CA GLY A 63 -47.26 21.54 7.57
C GLY A 63 -47.66 20.14 7.06
N ILE A 64 -46.81 19.45 6.29
CA ILE A 64 -47.09 18.09 5.83
C ILE A 64 -46.64 17.07 6.87
N SER A 65 -47.49 16.07 7.14
CA SER A 65 -47.11 14.92 7.97
C SER A 65 -46.21 13.99 7.19
N ILE A 66 -45.02 13.69 7.74
CA ILE A 66 -44.00 12.81 7.15
C ILE A 66 -43.85 11.56 7.99
N LYS A 67 -43.50 10.44 7.32
CA LYS A 67 -43.23 9.15 7.93
C LYS A 67 -41.75 8.75 7.72
N LYS A 68 -41.29 7.83 8.51
CA LYS A 68 -39.98 7.26 8.34
C LYS A 68 -39.86 6.51 6.99
N GLY A 69 -38.96 6.95 6.13
CA GLY A 69 -38.76 6.41 4.78
C GLY A 69 -39.29 7.33 3.66
N ASP A 70 -40.01 8.42 3.98
CA ASP A 70 -40.46 9.37 2.97
C ASP A 70 -39.25 10.13 2.36
N LEU A 71 -39.31 10.37 1.05
CA LEU A 71 -38.34 11.14 0.32
C LEU A 71 -38.51 12.62 0.58
N LEU A 72 -37.57 13.23 1.30
CA LEU A 72 -37.69 14.65 1.68
C LEU A 72 -37.00 15.57 0.66
N VAL A 73 -35.79 15.18 0.23
CA VAL A 73 -34.92 16.00 -0.62
C VAL A 73 -34.14 15.09 -1.60
N THR A 74 -34.04 15.52 -2.85
CA THR A 74 -33.16 14.91 -3.86
C THR A 74 -31.98 15.82 -4.08
N MET A 75 -30.78 15.24 -4.06
CA MET A 75 -29.53 15.96 -4.29
C MET A 75 -29.02 15.71 -5.71
N LYS A 76 -28.34 16.70 -6.32
CA LYS A 76 -27.69 16.53 -7.64
C LYS A 76 -26.59 15.47 -7.57
N VAL A 77 -26.76 14.42 -8.35
CA VAL A 77 -25.85 13.27 -8.40
C VAL A 77 -24.70 13.48 -9.38
N GLU A 78 -24.84 14.42 -10.33
CA GLU A 78 -23.86 14.66 -11.41
C GLU A 78 -22.43 14.92 -10.89
N GLN A 79 -22.28 15.81 -9.91
CA GLN A 79 -20.97 16.11 -9.32
C GLN A 79 -20.34 14.90 -8.61
N ILE A 80 -21.18 14.05 -8.01
CA ILE A 80 -20.72 12.83 -7.34
C ILE A 80 -20.28 11.80 -8.39
N GLN A 81 -21.04 11.66 -9.49
CA GLN A 81 -20.68 10.76 -10.60
C GLN A 81 -19.38 11.17 -11.30
N GLU A 82 -19.18 12.47 -11.54
CA GLU A 82 -17.93 12.98 -12.08
C GLU A 82 -16.74 12.69 -11.16
N ARG A 83 -16.92 12.87 -9.86
CA ARG A 83 -15.88 12.56 -8.88
C ARG A 83 -15.57 11.05 -8.81
N ILE A 84 -16.60 10.20 -8.88
CA ILE A 84 -16.41 8.75 -8.97
C ILE A 84 -15.61 8.38 -10.22
N ARG A 85 -15.99 8.91 -11.41
CA ARG A 85 -15.26 8.65 -12.66
C ARG A 85 -13.82 9.14 -12.61
N ALA A 86 -13.57 10.30 -12.01
CA ALA A 86 -12.21 10.81 -11.83
C ALA A 86 -11.37 9.89 -10.93
N THR A 87 -11.93 9.48 -9.78
CA THR A 87 -11.24 8.57 -8.86
C THR A 87 -11.03 7.16 -9.49
N GLU A 88 -11.99 6.66 -10.25
CA GLU A 88 -11.84 5.40 -11.01
C GLU A 88 -10.73 5.49 -12.07
N ALA A 89 -10.62 6.65 -12.74
CA ALA A 89 -9.54 6.88 -13.70
C ALA A 89 -8.17 6.93 -13.01
N GLU A 90 -8.06 7.64 -11.88
CA GLU A 90 -6.85 7.70 -11.06
C GLU A 90 -6.44 6.30 -10.55
N LEU A 91 -7.40 5.52 -10.08
CA LEU A 91 -7.17 4.14 -9.63
C LEU A 91 -6.68 3.25 -10.78
N LYS A 92 -7.27 3.38 -11.97
CA LYS A 92 -6.84 2.66 -13.16
C LYS A 92 -5.44 3.07 -13.60
N GLU A 93 -5.10 4.35 -13.55
CA GLU A 93 -3.76 4.84 -13.85
C GLU A 93 -2.73 4.31 -12.86
N ALA A 94 -3.02 4.38 -11.55
CA ALA A 94 -2.15 3.85 -10.51
C ALA A 94 -1.95 2.32 -10.63
N SER A 95 -3.01 1.57 -10.98
CA SER A 95 -2.90 0.13 -11.24
C SER A 95 -2.04 -0.17 -12.46
N ALA A 96 -2.21 0.57 -13.55
CA ALA A 96 -1.39 0.42 -14.76
C ALA A 96 0.09 0.75 -14.50
N GLN A 97 0.37 1.76 -13.68
CA GLN A 97 1.72 2.10 -13.27
C GLN A 97 2.37 0.97 -12.44
N LYS A 98 1.63 0.39 -11.50
CA LYS A 98 2.10 -0.78 -10.74
C LYS A 98 2.40 -1.97 -11.66
N ASP A 99 1.51 -2.29 -12.60
CA ASP A 99 1.69 -3.39 -13.54
C ASP A 99 2.90 -3.16 -14.44
N LYS A 100 3.15 -1.91 -14.85
CA LYS A 100 4.35 -1.52 -15.60
C LYS A 100 5.62 -1.80 -14.79
N LEU A 101 5.68 -1.38 -13.52
CA LEU A 101 6.83 -1.63 -12.65
C LEU A 101 7.08 -3.14 -12.45
N ILE A 102 6.04 -3.94 -12.33
CA ILE A 102 6.13 -5.40 -12.23
C ILE A 102 6.72 -5.99 -13.52
N ALA A 103 6.27 -5.53 -14.68
CA ALA A 103 6.76 -5.98 -15.97
C ALA A 103 8.23 -5.58 -16.20
N GLU A 104 8.62 -4.37 -15.82
CA GLU A 104 10.00 -3.90 -15.89
C GLU A 104 10.92 -4.71 -14.97
N LYS A 105 10.49 -4.97 -13.71
CA LYS A 105 11.22 -5.84 -12.78
C LYS A 105 11.42 -7.23 -13.37
N PHE A 106 10.37 -7.86 -13.88
CA PHE A 106 10.41 -9.20 -14.48
C PHE A 106 11.37 -9.26 -15.69
N SER A 107 11.32 -8.24 -16.55
CA SER A 107 12.22 -8.11 -17.70
C SER A 107 13.68 -7.99 -17.27
N LEU A 108 13.97 -7.15 -16.26
CA LEU A 108 15.31 -7.00 -15.71
C LEU A 108 15.80 -8.29 -15.07
N GLU A 109 15.00 -8.95 -14.25
CA GLU A 109 15.32 -10.22 -13.58
C GLU A 109 15.64 -11.32 -14.59
N THR A 110 14.83 -11.47 -15.63
CA THR A 110 15.05 -12.44 -16.70
C THR A 110 16.33 -12.13 -17.47
N SER A 111 16.57 -10.86 -17.78
CA SER A 111 17.81 -10.43 -18.46
C SER A 111 19.05 -10.71 -17.61
N LEU A 112 19.02 -10.38 -16.31
CA LEU A 112 20.13 -10.63 -15.40
C LEU A 112 20.38 -12.13 -15.21
N SER A 113 19.34 -12.93 -15.05
CA SER A 113 19.43 -14.39 -14.94
C SER A 113 20.07 -14.99 -16.17
N SER A 114 19.61 -14.65 -17.37
CA SER A 114 20.17 -15.14 -18.63
C SER A 114 21.63 -14.72 -18.81
N ARG A 115 21.97 -13.46 -18.55
CA ARG A 115 23.36 -12.98 -18.63
C ARG A 115 24.27 -13.67 -17.62
N THR A 116 23.79 -13.91 -16.39
CA THR A 116 24.55 -14.62 -15.37
C THR A 116 24.83 -16.06 -15.78
N ALA A 117 23.83 -16.79 -16.29
CA ALA A 117 23.99 -18.15 -16.78
C ALA A 117 25.04 -18.22 -17.91
N THR A 118 24.89 -17.36 -18.92
CA THR A 118 25.84 -17.29 -20.04
C THR A 118 27.26 -16.97 -19.57
N LYS A 119 27.39 -16.06 -18.60
CA LYS A 119 28.71 -15.68 -18.08
C LYS A 119 29.36 -16.81 -17.28
N ILE A 120 28.58 -17.57 -16.50
CA ILE A 120 29.06 -18.75 -15.78
C ILE A 120 29.59 -19.80 -16.75
N GLU A 121 28.86 -20.12 -17.82
CA GLU A 121 29.27 -21.04 -18.84
C GLU A 121 30.56 -20.60 -19.56
N GLN A 122 30.66 -19.30 -19.88
CA GLN A 122 31.87 -18.71 -20.46
C GLN A 122 33.07 -18.88 -19.55
N ILE A 123 32.91 -18.59 -18.25
CA ILE A 123 33.98 -18.75 -17.26
C ILE A 123 34.42 -20.23 -17.15
N GLN A 124 33.45 -21.17 -17.17
CA GLN A 124 33.76 -22.60 -17.14
C GLN A 124 34.53 -23.04 -18.39
N ALA A 125 34.12 -22.58 -19.59
CA ALA A 125 34.84 -22.86 -20.82
C ALA A 125 36.30 -22.32 -20.79
N LEU A 126 36.49 -21.08 -20.30
CA LEU A 126 37.83 -20.50 -20.16
C LEU A 126 38.68 -21.25 -19.13
N LYS A 127 38.09 -21.76 -18.04
CA LYS A 127 38.81 -22.58 -17.04
C LYS A 127 39.21 -23.94 -17.61
N LEU A 128 38.37 -24.55 -18.48
CA LEU A 128 38.69 -25.77 -19.18
C LEU A 128 39.84 -25.55 -20.17
N ASP A 129 39.84 -24.47 -20.94
CA ASP A 129 40.94 -24.10 -21.82
C ASP A 129 42.23 -23.90 -21.06
N LEU A 130 42.20 -23.21 -19.92
CA LEU A 130 43.36 -23.04 -19.04
C LEU A 130 43.93 -24.38 -18.54
N THR A 131 43.06 -25.31 -18.15
CA THR A 131 43.51 -26.66 -17.75
C THR A 131 44.18 -27.39 -18.89
N THR A 132 43.64 -27.31 -20.08
CA THR A 132 44.23 -27.89 -21.30
C THR A 132 45.62 -27.30 -21.59
N LEU A 133 45.76 -25.96 -21.47
CA LEU A 133 47.03 -25.28 -21.64
C LEU A 133 48.09 -25.71 -20.58
N LYS A 134 47.64 -25.88 -19.33
CA LYS A 134 48.51 -26.36 -18.23
C LYS A 134 48.98 -27.81 -18.48
N ASP A 135 48.13 -28.68 -18.98
CA ASP A 135 48.50 -30.04 -19.34
C ASP A 135 49.50 -30.08 -20.51
N ARG A 136 49.29 -29.23 -21.55
CA ARG A 136 50.22 -29.05 -22.65
C ARG A 136 51.58 -28.55 -22.15
N LEU A 137 51.61 -27.59 -21.23
CA LEU A 137 52.84 -27.08 -20.63
C LEU A 137 53.56 -28.19 -19.89
N ARG A 138 52.86 -29.01 -19.09
CA ARG A 138 53.45 -30.15 -18.38
C ARG A 138 54.13 -31.15 -19.32
N LEU A 139 53.52 -31.39 -20.49
CA LEU A 139 54.11 -32.25 -21.53
C LEU A 139 55.31 -31.59 -22.21
N ALA A 140 55.25 -30.28 -22.48
CA ALA A 140 56.32 -29.52 -23.06
C ALA A 140 57.55 -29.44 -22.10
N ASP A 141 57.29 -29.22 -20.81
CA ASP A 141 58.35 -29.23 -19.78
C ASP A 141 59.09 -30.59 -19.75
N LYS A 142 58.32 -31.70 -19.77
CA LYS A 142 58.99 -33.06 -19.86
C LYS A 142 59.78 -33.24 -21.13
N LYS A 143 59.34 -32.73 -22.27
CA LYS A 143 60.11 -32.79 -23.54
C LYS A 143 61.38 -31.94 -23.45
N LEU A 144 61.25 -30.74 -22.89
CA LEU A 144 62.40 -29.86 -22.69
C LEU A 144 63.44 -30.52 -21.76
N GLU A 145 62.99 -31.11 -20.66
CA GLU A 145 63.87 -31.82 -19.72
C GLU A 145 64.61 -32.97 -20.42
N ARG A 146 63.94 -33.79 -21.21
CA ARG A 146 64.51 -34.84 -22.02
C ARG A 146 65.48 -34.29 -23.05
N SER A 147 65.11 -33.20 -23.75
CA SER A 147 65.98 -32.56 -24.74
C SER A 147 67.28 -32.02 -24.11
N ARG A 148 67.22 -31.41 -22.94
CA ARG A 148 68.30 -30.93 -22.14
C ARG A 148 69.24 -32.09 -21.74
N TYR A 149 68.66 -33.23 -21.30
CA TYR A 149 69.40 -34.41 -20.94
C TYR A 149 70.18 -35.00 -22.16
N LEU A 150 69.48 -35.12 -23.30
CA LEU A 150 70.15 -35.64 -24.54
C LEU A 150 71.25 -34.69 -25.07
N PHE A 151 70.97 -33.37 -24.97
CA PHE A 151 72.02 -32.38 -25.32
C PHE A 151 73.25 -32.47 -24.43
N SER A 152 73.06 -32.63 -23.12
CA SER A 152 74.20 -32.83 -22.18
C SER A 152 75.03 -34.08 -22.46
N LYS A 153 74.44 -35.06 -23.13
CA LYS A 153 75.14 -36.30 -23.59
C LYS A 153 75.63 -36.21 -25.02
N ASN A 154 75.61 -35.05 -25.67
CA ASN A 154 75.94 -34.83 -27.07
C ASN A 154 75.06 -35.66 -28.06
N LEU A 155 73.81 -36.07 -27.65
CA LEU A 155 72.94 -36.90 -28.46
C LEU A 155 71.83 -36.06 -29.14
N ALA A 156 71.73 -34.76 -28.88
CA ALA A 156 70.79 -33.84 -29.49
C ALA A 156 71.48 -32.53 -29.89
N SER A 157 70.92 -31.85 -30.91
CA SER A 157 71.42 -30.53 -31.31
C SER A 157 70.92 -29.42 -30.38
N ARG A 158 71.68 -28.34 -30.24
CA ARG A 158 71.36 -27.15 -29.50
C ARG A 158 70.05 -26.53 -30.01
N LYS A 159 69.84 -26.54 -31.31
CA LYS A 159 68.63 -26.03 -31.95
C LYS A 159 67.34 -26.74 -31.47
N ASN A 160 67.42 -28.09 -31.30
CA ASN A 160 66.30 -28.86 -30.79
C ASN A 160 65.92 -28.46 -29.34
N MET A 161 66.92 -28.25 -28.49
CA MET A 161 66.73 -27.83 -27.11
C MET A 161 66.09 -26.39 -27.05
N GLU A 162 66.65 -25.48 -27.87
CA GLU A 162 66.13 -24.10 -27.96
C GLU A 162 64.68 -24.08 -28.47
N ASN A 163 64.28 -24.87 -29.45
CA ASN A 163 62.91 -25.00 -29.95
C ASN A 163 61.97 -25.49 -28.85
N GLU A 164 62.37 -26.49 -28.03
CA GLU A 164 61.51 -26.94 -26.93
C GLU A 164 61.41 -25.86 -25.81
N GLN A 165 62.46 -25.08 -25.58
CA GLN A 165 62.43 -23.97 -24.64
C GLN A 165 61.49 -22.84 -25.10
N ASP A 166 61.59 -22.51 -26.37
CA ASP A 166 60.67 -21.52 -26.97
C ASP A 166 59.19 -21.97 -26.90
N ASN A 167 58.93 -23.27 -27.13
CA ASN A 167 57.60 -23.83 -26.97
C ASN A 167 57.09 -23.71 -25.53
N VAL A 168 57.89 -23.98 -24.53
CA VAL A 168 57.55 -23.81 -23.10
C VAL A 168 57.26 -22.33 -22.79
N LEU A 169 58.10 -21.40 -23.27
CA LEU A 169 57.88 -19.96 -23.07
C LEU A 169 56.58 -19.47 -23.71
N ASN A 170 56.29 -19.95 -24.92
CA ASN A 170 55.05 -19.63 -25.62
C ASN A 170 53.83 -20.13 -24.83
N LEU A 171 53.81 -21.39 -24.38
CA LEU A 171 52.74 -21.95 -23.58
C LEU A 171 52.56 -21.21 -22.25
N LYS A 172 53.63 -20.79 -21.58
CA LYS A 172 53.56 -19.93 -20.38
C LYS A 172 52.92 -18.58 -20.68
N GLY A 173 53.21 -17.98 -21.84
CA GLY A 173 52.56 -16.76 -22.32
C GLY A 173 51.05 -16.93 -22.53
N GLN A 174 50.68 -18.04 -23.20
CA GLN A 174 49.25 -18.37 -23.43
C GLN A 174 48.50 -18.60 -22.12
N ILE A 175 49.10 -19.28 -21.13
CA ILE A 175 48.51 -19.48 -19.80
C ILE A 175 48.27 -18.14 -19.11
N LYS A 176 49.22 -17.22 -19.09
CA LYS A 176 49.05 -15.89 -18.52
C LYS A 176 47.92 -15.11 -19.19
N ALA A 177 47.82 -15.21 -20.52
CA ALA A 177 46.74 -14.59 -21.28
C ALA A 177 45.37 -15.21 -20.94
N ALA A 178 45.30 -16.55 -20.83
CA ALA A 178 44.05 -17.24 -20.42
C ALA A 178 43.62 -16.86 -19.00
N GLU A 179 44.57 -16.79 -18.06
CA GLU A 179 44.30 -16.35 -16.68
C GLU A 179 43.80 -14.89 -16.62
N ALA A 180 44.35 -14.01 -17.47
CA ALA A 180 43.88 -12.63 -17.58
C ALA A 180 42.42 -12.58 -18.12
N ARG A 181 42.11 -13.39 -19.14
CA ARG A 181 40.73 -13.48 -19.68
C ARG A 181 39.71 -13.96 -18.63
N ILE A 182 40.11 -14.96 -17.82
CA ILE A 182 39.26 -15.45 -16.72
C ILE A 182 39.02 -14.33 -15.71
N ARG A 183 40.05 -13.59 -15.29
CA ARG A 183 39.88 -12.45 -14.36
C ARG A 183 38.94 -11.40 -14.89
N VAL A 184 39.02 -11.04 -16.17
CA VAL A 184 38.10 -10.10 -16.80
C VAL A 184 36.67 -10.64 -16.76
N ALA A 185 36.45 -11.89 -17.16
CA ALA A 185 35.16 -12.52 -17.15
C ALA A 185 34.55 -12.62 -15.72
N GLU A 186 35.35 -12.88 -14.71
CA GLU A 186 34.96 -12.91 -13.30
C GLU A 186 34.58 -11.50 -12.79
N LEU A 187 35.28 -10.45 -13.20
CA LEU A 187 34.93 -9.05 -12.88
C LEU A 187 33.60 -8.64 -13.52
N GLU A 188 33.39 -8.98 -14.79
CA GLU A 188 32.15 -8.74 -15.50
C GLU A 188 30.97 -9.50 -14.84
N SER A 189 31.23 -10.73 -14.36
CA SER A 189 30.22 -11.49 -13.61
C SER A 189 29.85 -10.80 -12.29
N LYS A 190 30.79 -10.23 -11.57
CA LYS A 190 30.54 -9.45 -10.35
C LYS A 190 29.74 -8.17 -10.63
N GLU A 191 30.01 -7.51 -11.77
CA GLU A 191 29.22 -6.35 -12.19
C GLU A 191 27.75 -6.72 -12.44
N ILE A 192 27.50 -7.86 -13.10
CA ILE A 192 26.12 -8.34 -13.30
C ILE A 192 25.43 -8.60 -11.94
N LEU A 193 26.14 -9.22 -11.00
CA LEU A 193 25.62 -9.48 -9.65
C LEU A 193 25.33 -8.18 -8.87
N SER A 194 26.15 -7.13 -9.06
CA SER A 194 25.90 -5.84 -8.39
C SER A 194 24.59 -5.20 -8.86
N ARG A 195 24.19 -5.42 -10.11
CA ARG A 195 22.91 -4.95 -10.65
C ARG A 195 21.69 -5.68 -10.06
N GLN A 196 21.87 -6.82 -9.41
CA GLN A 196 20.77 -7.46 -8.67
C GLN A 196 20.27 -6.57 -7.52
N ALA A 197 21.08 -5.66 -7.00
CA ALA A 197 20.63 -4.68 -6.02
C ALA A 197 19.56 -3.72 -6.59
N GLU A 198 19.57 -3.48 -7.92
CA GLU A 198 18.55 -2.67 -8.58
C GLU A 198 17.15 -3.31 -8.47
N LEU A 199 17.05 -4.64 -8.41
CA LEU A 199 15.79 -5.35 -8.22
C LEU A 199 15.12 -5.01 -6.88
N ALA A 200 15.89 -4.75 -5.84
CA ALA A 200 15.38 -4.36 -4.53
C ALA A 200 14.71 -2.97 -4.58
N VAL A 201 15.17 -2.08 -5.45
CA VAL A 201 14.55 -0.77 -5.67
C VAL A 201 13.17 -0.94 -6.30
N PHE A 202 13.04 -1.80 -7.32
CA PHE A 202 11.74 -2.12 -7.91
C PHE A 202 10.75 -2.70 -6.90
N ASP A 203 11.21 -3.57 -5.97
CA ASP A 203 10.34 -4.10 -4.91
C ASP A 203 9.81 -3.00 -3.99
N GLN A 204 10.64 -2.01 -3.70
CA GLN A 204 10.25 -0.86 -2.89
C GLN A 204 9.26 0.04 -3.64
N ASP A 205 9.49 0.30 -4.93
CA ASP A 205 8.61 1.12 -5.77
C ASP A 205 7.25 0.44 -5.97
N ILE A 206 7.22 -0.87 -6.21
CA ILE A 206 5.99 -1.66 -6.31
C ILE A 206 5.20 -1.61 -4.99
N LYS A 207 5.89 -1.69 -3.86
CA LYS A 207 5.26 -1.58 -2.54
C LYS A 207 4.65 -0.20 -2.31
N ILE A 208 5.35 0.87 -2.69
CA ILE A 208 4.82 2.24 -2.61
C ILE A 208 3.58 2.38 -3.50
N ALA A 209 3.65 1.89 -4.74
CA ALA A 209 2.51 1.90 -5.66
C ALA A 209 1.30 1.12 -5.12
N SER A 210 1.52 -0.01 -4.43
CA SER A 210 0.43 -0.79 -3.81
C SER A 210 -0.24 -0.05 -2.65
N ILE A 211 0.51 0.65 -1.81
CA ILE A 211 -0.01 1.45 -0.70
C ILE A 211 -0.86 2.63 -1.23
N THR A 212 -0.47 3.19 -2.38
CA THR A 212 -1.23 4.28 -3.01
C THR A 212 -2.59 3.81 -3.51
N LEU A 213 -2.71 2.53 -3.92
CA LEU A 213 -3.96 1.91 -4.36
C LEU A 213 -4.92 1.55 -3.21
N GLU A 214 -4.41 1.40 -1.98
CA GLU A 214 -5.21 1.07 -0.79
C GLU A 214 -5.79 2.31 -0.08
N ARG A 215 -5.39 3.51 -0.46
CA ARG A 215 -5.89 4.80 0.07
C ARG A 215 -7.04 5.35 -0.73
#